data_abf261324c001ac3811d96e5aa933a4d
#
_entry.id   abf261324c001ac3811d96e5aa933a4d
#
_cell.length_a   1.000
_cell.length_b   1.000
_cell.length_c   1.000
_cell.angle_alpha   90.00
_cell.angle_beta   90.00
_cell.angle_gamma   90.00
#
_symmetry.space_group_name_H-M   'P 1'
#
loop_
_entity.id
_entity.type
_entity.pdbx_description
1 polymer ?
#
loop_
_entity_poly.entity_id
_entity_poly.type
_entity_poly.pdbx_seq_one_letter_code
_entity_poly.pdbx_strand_id
1 'polypeptide(L)'
;MLQNKTFGSALIIAGTTIGAGMLAMPLTSAGMGFGYTVLLLVGLWALLVYSGLLFVEVYQTADQLDDGVATLAEKYFGVPGRILATLSLLILLYALSAAYITGGGSLLSGLPTAFGMEAMSLKTAIIIFTVVLGSFVVVGTKGVDGLTRVLFIGKLVAFAFVLFMMLPKVAIDNLMALPLDYAFVVSAAPIFFTSFGFHVIMASVNSYLGGSVEKFRRAILIGTAIPLAAYLVWQLATHGVLSQSEFVRILQADPTLNGLVNATREITGSHFMGEVVRVFSSLALITSFLGVMLGVFEGLGDLFKRYHLPNNRFVLTIAAFLPPLVFALFYPEGFITALSYAGLLCAFYCLILPIGLAWRTRIENPTLPYRVAGGNFALVFALLIGVVIMVIPFLIQWGYLPAVAG
;
A
#
# COMPACT_ATOMS: atom_id res chain seq x y z
N MET A 1 -19.90 17.81 12.11
CA MET A 1 -18.99 16.67 12.08
C MET A 1 -17.57 17.03 11.64
N LEU A 2 -17.36 17.94 10.71
CA LEU A 2 -16.02 18.34 10.21
C LEU A 2 -15.13 19.13 11.21
N GLN A 3 -15.66 19.56 12.35
CA GLN A 3 -14.88 20.23 13.41
C GLN A 3 -14.14 19.27 14.36
N ASN A 4 -14.37 17.96 14.27
CA ASN A 4 -13.70 16.98 15.13
C ASN A 4 -12.37 16.56 14.50
N LYS A 5 -11.28 17.16 14.95
CA LYS A 5 -9.92 16.88 14.46
C LYS A 5 -9.56 15.38 14.51
N THR A 6 -10.05 14.64 15.51
CA THR A 6 -9.82 13.19 15.63
C THR A 6 -10.44 12.42 14.44
N PHE A 7 -11.69 12.74 14.09
CA PHE A 7 -12.36 12.11 12.95
C PHE A 7 -11.73 12.53 11.62
N GLY A 8 -11.36 13.81 11.48
CA GLY A 8 -10.61 14.30 10.30
C GLY A 8 -9.28 13.54 10.11
N SER A 9 -8.52 13.35 11.20
CA SER A 9 -7.27 12.56 11.18
C SER A 9 -7.53 11.08 10.83
N ALA A 10 -8.60 10.48 11.36
CA ALA A 10 -8.98 9.11 11.03
C ALA A 10 -9.30 8.97 9.53
N LEU A 11 -9.99 9.94 8.93
CA LEU A 11 -10.26 9.94 7.48
C LEU A 11 -8.98 10.13 6.64
N ILE A 12 -8.03 10.92 7.12
CA ILE A 12 -6.71 11.06 6.46
C ILE A 12 -5.97 9.72 6.49
N ILE A 13 -5.93 9.03 7.65
CA ILE A 13 -5.32 7.70 7.77
C ILE A 13 -6.02 6.71 6.83
N ALA A 14 -7.35 6.63 6.86
CA ALA A 14 -8.11 5.73 6.00
C ALA A 14 -7.89 6.02 4.51
N GLY A 15 -7.90 7.30 4.13
CA GLY A 15 -7.70 7.72 2.73
C GLY A 15 -6.31 7.41 2.21
N THR A 16 -5.28 7.53 3.06
CA THR A 16 -3.90 7.15 2.73
C THR A 16 -3.76 5.63 2.59
N THR A 17 -4.46 4.87 3.43
CA THR A 17 -4.40 3.40 3.46
C THR A 17 -5.14 2.78 2.27
N ILE A 18 -6.37 3.24 1.97
CA ILE A 18 -7.18 2.71 0.86
C ILE A 18 -6.58 3.15 -0.48
N GLY A 19 -5.70 2.33 -1.02
CA GLY A 19 -4.98 2.59 -2.26
C GLY A 19 -4.93 1.37 -3.19
N ALA A 20 -3.97 1.39 -4.12
CA ALA A 20 -3.78 0.32 -5.09
C ALA A 20 -3.38 -1.02 -4.45
N GLY A 21 -2.87 -1.03 -3.20
CA GLY A 21 -2.54 -2.28 -2.48
C GLY A 21 -3.72 -3.23 -2.35
N MET A 22 -4.95 -2.69 -2.18
CA MET A 22 -6.16 -3.53 -2.11
C MET A 22 -6.44 -4.31 -3.40
N LEU A 23 -5.95 -3.84 -4.55
CA LEU A 23 -6.15 -4.51 -5.85
C LEU A 23 -5.27 -5.76 -5.98
N ALA A 24 -4.10 -5.76 -5.33
CA ALA A 24 -3.20 -6.89 -5.31
C ALA A 24 -3.71 -8.04 -4.41
N MET A 25 -4.54 -7.73 -3.41
CA MET A 25 -5.02 -8.72 -2.45
C MET A 25 -5.76 -9.89 -3.11
N PRO A 26 -6.77 -9.71 -3.98
CA PRO A 26 -7.44 -10.83 -4.64
C PRO A 26 -6.48 -11.69 -5.47
N LEU A 27 -5.55 -11.06 -6.21
CA LEU A 27 -4.57 -11.77 -7.02
C LEU A 27 -3.67 -12.67 -6.16
N THR A 28 -3.27 -12.18 -4.99
CA THR A 28 -2.33 -12.90 -4.12
C THR A 28 -3.01 -13.86 -3.16
N SER A 29 -4.31 -13.69 -2.91
CA SER A 29 -5.10 -14.57 -2.06
C SER A 29 -5.95 -15.61 -2.82
N ALA A 30 -5.93 -15.59 -4.15
CA ALA A 30 -6.74 -16.50 -4.97
C ALA A 30 -6.58 -17.98 -4.56
N GLY A 31 -5.35 -18.42 -4.30
CA GLY A 31 -5.03 -19.80 -3.92
C GLY A 31 -5.13 -20.11 -2.43
N MET A 32 -5.33 -19.12 -1.54
CA MET A 32 -5.29 -19.36 -0.09
C MET A 32 -6.66 -19.48 0.58
N GLY A 33 -7.74 -19.25 -0.17
CA GLY A 33 -9.11 -19.32 0.35
C GLY A 33 -9.50 -18.14 1.24
N PHE A 34 -10.81 -17.88 1.35
CA PHE A 34 -11.32 -16.68 2.04
C PHE A 34 -11.01 -16.67 3.56
N GLY A 35 -11.18 -17.81 4.24
CA GLY A 35 -10.97 -17.88 5.70
C GLY A 35 -9.54 -17.49 6.11
N TYR A 36 -8.52 -18.01 5.41
CA TYR A 36 -7.12 -17.68 5.66
C TYR A 36 -6.78 -16.26 5.20
N THR A 37 -7.42 -15.76 4.15
CA THR A 37 -7.32 -14.36 3.72
C THR A 37 -7.77 -13.41 4.82
N VAL A 38 -8.92 -13.67 5.46
CA VAL A 38 -9.44 -12.87 6.57
C VAL A 38 -8.50 -12.94 7.78
N LEU A 39 -7.99 -14.12 8.10
CA LEU A 39 -7.09 -14.33 9.24
C LEU A 39 -5.78 -13.54 9.06
N LEU A 40 -5.17 -13.62 7.89
CA LEU A 40 -3.97 -12.87 7.54
C LEU A 40 -4.24 -11.35 7.59
N LEU A 41 -5.36 -10.90 7.00
CA LEU A 41 -5.74 -9.50 6.94
C LEU A 41 -5.89 -8.89 8.34
N VAL A 42 -6.66 -9.56 9.22
CA VAL A 42 -6.89 -9.10 10.59
C VAL A 42 -5.61 -9.16 11.42
N GLY A 43 -4.81 -10.22 11.26
CA GLY A 43 -3.53 -10.36 11.98
C GLY A 43 -2.53 -9.26 11.62
N LEU A 44 -2.38 -8.95 10.33
CA LEU A 44 -1.47 -7.89 9.88
C LEU A 44 -2.00 -6.49 10.21
N TRP A 45 -3.33 -6.28 10.15
CA TRP A 45 -3.93 -5.05 10.63
C TRP A 45 -3.62 -4.81 12.12
N ALA A 46 -3.82 -5.82 12.97
CA ALA A 46 -3.54 -5.70 14.40
C ALA A 46 -2.06 -5.37 14.66
N LEU A 47 -1.14 -5.99 13.91
CA LEU A 47 0.29 -5.72 13.99
C LEU A 47 0.63 -4.27 13.60
N LEU A 48 0.03 -3.76 12.52
CA LEU A 48 0.27 -2.38 12.07
C LEU A 48 -0.42 -1.34 12.96
N VAL A 49 -1.56 -1.65 13.54
CA VAL A 49 -2.16 -0.84 14.62
C VAL A 49 -1.21 -0.76 15.81
N TYR A 50 -0.69 -1.90 16.25
CA TYR A 50 0.31 -1.94 17.33
C TYR A 50 1.50 -1.05 17.03
N SER A 51 2.06 -1.15 15.83
CA SER A 51 3.16 -0.31 15.39
C SER A 51 2.80 1.18 15.31
N GLY A 52 1.63 1.51 14.79
CA GLY A 52 1.12 2.88 14.79
C GLY A 52 1.00 3.47 16.21
N LEU A 53 0.58 2.65 17.17
CA LEU A 53 0.51 3.05 18.57
C LEU A 53 1.91 3.23 19.21
N LEU A 54 2.95 2.51 18.74
CA LEU A 54 4.34 2.77 19.15
C LEU A 54 4.79 4.16 18.71
N PHE A 55 4.36 4.64 17.53
CA PHE A 55 4.62 6.03 17.15
C PHE A 55 3.95 7.03 18.10
N VAL A 56 2.74 6.76 18.59
CA VAL A 56 2.11 7.63 19.61
C VAL A 56 2.97 7.68 20.88
N GLU A 57 3.57 6.56 21.28
CA GLU A 57 4.49 6.50 22.42
C GLU A 57 5.74 7.35 22.16
N VAL A 58 6.36 7.20 20.99
CA VAL A 58 7.60 7.93 20.61
C VAL A 58 7.35 9.42 20.43
N TYR A 59 6.23 9.83 19.82
CA TYR A 59 5.92 11.25 19.60
C TYR A 59 5.72 12.07 20.88
N GLN A 60 5.52 11.44 22.05
CA GLN A 60 5.54 12.15 23.33
C GLN A 60 6.90 12.77 23.65
N THR A 61 7.96 12.31 22.98
CA THR A 61 9.35 12.82 23.15
C THR A 61 9.82 13.68 21.99
N ALA A 62 8.97 13.94 20.99
CA ALA A 62 9.29 14.81 19.86
C ALA A 62 9.56 16.24 20.33
N ASP A 63 10.57 16.89 19.75
CA ASP A 63 10.93 18.28 20.11
C ASP A 63 9.97 19.27 19.44
N GLN A 64 9.48 18.91 18.23
CA GLN A 64 8.45 19.63 17.49
C GLN A 64 7.28 18.70 17.14
N LEU A 65 6.08 19.26 17.03
CA LEU A 65 4.88 18.47 16.73
C LEU A 65 4.89 17.83 15.33
N ASP A 66 5.64 18.39 14.41
CA ASP A 66 5.80 17.99 13.02
C ASP A 66 7.11 17.26 12.72
N ASP A 67 7.88 16.90 13.78
CA ASP A 67 9.09 16.12 13.61
C ASP A 67 8.80 14.85 12.78
N GLY A 68 9.50 14.72 11.66
CA GLY A 68 9.39 13.52 10.82
C GLY A 68 10.03 12.30 11.46
N VAL A 69 9.67 11.11 10.96
CA VAL A 69 10.24 9.84 11.46
C VAL A 69 11.77 9.83 11.36
N ALA A 70 12.33 10.45 10.32
CA ALA A 70 13.78 10.57 10.16
C ALA A 70 14.43 11.46 11.25
N THR A 71 13.75 12.51 11.71
CA THR A 71 14.21 13.36 12.82
C THR A 71 14.18 12.59 14.14
N LEU A 72 13.12 11.84 14.40
CA LEU A 72 13.03 10.96 15.57
C LEU A 72 14.10 9.87 15.53
N ALA A 73 14.39 9.30 14.36
CA ALA A 73 15.45 8.32 14.19
C ALA A 73 16.84 8.92 14.42
N GLU A 74 17.07 10.19 14.04
CA GLU A 74 18.31 10.90 14.35
C GLU A 74 18.46 11.14 15.86
N LYS A 75 17.37 11.52 16.53
CA LYS A 75 17.37 11.76 17.98
C LYS A 75 17.87 10.55 18.77
N TYR A 76 17.43 9.34 18.40
CA TYR A 76 17.73 8.11 19.14
C TYR A 76 18.91 7.30 18.60
N PHE A 77 19.23 7.42 17.32
CA PHE A 77 20.26 6.62 16.64
C PHE A 77 21.30 7.47 15.91
N GLY A 78 21.24 8.82 16.07
CA GLY A 78 22.15 9.74 15.40
C GLY A 78 21.96 9.78 13.88
N VAL A 79 22.98 10.30 13.19
CA VAL A 79 22.99 10.44 11.72
C VAL A 79 22.70 9.11 10.98
N PRO A 80 23.24 7.94 11.39
CA PRO A 80 22.91 6.67 10.74
C PRO A 80 21.43 6.34 10.80
N GLY A 81 20.76 6.59 11.93
CA GLY A 81 19.31 6.37 12.09
C GLY A 81 18.50 7.21 11.11
N ARG A 82 18.86 8.49 10.96
CA ARG A 82 18.22 9.36 9.97
C ARG A 82 18.42 8.87 8.54
N ILE A 83 19.64 8.50 8.18
CA ILE A 83 19.94 8.00 6.83
C ILE A 83 19.10 6.76 6.54
N LEU A 84 19.08 5.80 7.46
CA LEU A 84 18.31 4.56 7.31
C LEU A 84 16.80 4.84 7.16
N ALA A 85 16.24 5.72 7.99
CA ALA A 85 14.82 6.10 7.89
C ALA A 85 14.50 6.79 6.56
N THR A 86 15.35 7.72 6.12
CA THR A 86 15.16 8.46 4.87
C THR A 86 15.28 7.52 3.65
N LEU A 87 16.32 6.69 3.60
CA LEU A 87 16.55 5.78 2.49
C LEU A 87 15.47 4.68 2.42
N SER A 88 15.08 4.11 3.56
CA SER A 88 14.03 3.08 3.58
C SER A 88 12.69 3.63 3.08
N LEU A 89 12.33 4.86 3.46
CA LEU A 89 11.14 5.53 2.95
C LEU A 89 11.24 5.79 1.44
N LEU A 90 12.36 6.35 0.98
CA LEU A 90 12.54 6.67 -0.44
C LEU A 90 12.49 5.43 -1.32
N ILE A 91 13.17 4.36 -0.92
CA ILE A 91 13.18 3.09 -1.67
C ILE A 91 11.79 2.45 -1.63
N LEU A 92 11.06 2.53 -0.50
CA LEU A 92 9.66 2.11 -0.40
C LEU A 92 8.79 2.83 -1.41
N LEU A 93 8.90 4.16 -1.48
CA LEU A 93 8.12 4.96 -2.43
C LEU A 93 8.48 4.63 -3.89
N TYR A 94 9.75 4.35 -4.20
CA TYR A 94 10.16 3.88 -5.53
C TYR A 94 9.58 2.50 -5.87
N ALA A 95 9.59 1.56 -4.95
CA ALA A 95 9.01 0.23 -5.14
C ALA A 95 7.49 0.32 -5.38
N LEU A 96 6.78 1.15 -4.60
CA LEU A 96 5.35 1.43 -4.82
C LEU A 96 5.11 2.11 -6.18
N SER A 97 5.97 3.07 -6.57
CA SER A 97 5.86 3.73 -7.88
C SER A 97 6.01 2.74 -9.03
N ALA A 98 6.99 1.84 -8.93
CA ALA A 98 7.21 0.78 -9.93
C ALA A 98 5.99 -0.15 -10.03
N ALA A 99 5.41 -0.55 -8.89
CA ALA A 99 4.18 -1.33 -8.86
C ALA A 99 3.02 -0.59 -9.54
N TYR A 100 2.84 0.70 -9.24
CA TYR A 100 1.73 1.46 -9.82
C TYR A 100 1.91 1.75 -11.31
N ILE A 101 3.14 1.91 -11.77
CA ILE A 101 3.46 2.05 -13.20
C ILE A 101 3.16 0.74 -13.95
N THR A 102 3.59 -0.41 -13.42
CA THR A 102 3.32 -1.72 -14.04
C THR A 102 1.83 -2.07 -14.02
N GLY A 103 1.17 -1.89 -12.86
CA GLY A 103 -0.27 -2.13 -12.73
C GLY A 103 -1.11 -1.21 -13.60
N GLY A 104 -0.77 0.10 -13.67
CA GLY A 104 -1.45 1.07 -14.52
C GLY A 104 -1.24 0.80 -16.00
N GLY A 105 -0.03 0.42 -16.37
CA GLY A 105 0.28 -0.03 -17.73
C GLY A 105 -0.55 -1.25 -18.13
N SER A 106 -0.72 -2.24 -17.25
CA SER A 106 -1.52 -3.42 -17.56
C SER A 106 -3.00 -3.09 -17.78
N LEU A 107 -3.60 -2.24 -16.92
CA LEU A 107 -4.99 -1.81 -17.11
C LEU A 107 -5.18 -1.00 -18.39
N LEU A 108 -4.23 -0.11 -18.71
CA LEU A 108 -4.25 0.69 -19.93
C LEU A 108 -4.05 -0.17 -21.18
N SER A 109 -3.16 -1.16 -21.13
CA SER A 109 -2.92 -2.12 -22.21
C SER A 109 -4.20 -2.84 -22.63
N GLY A 110 -5.03 -3.25 -21.68
CA GLY A 110 -6.30 -3.92 -21.94
C GLY A 110 -7.47 -2.98 -22.28
N LEU A 111 -7.32 -1.66 -22.16
CA LEU A 111 -8.44 -0.73 -22.39
C LEU A 111 -8.97 -0.76 -23.85
N PRO A 112 -8.16 -0.87 -24.92
CA PRO A 112 -8.68 -0.94 -26.28
C PRO A 112 -9.62 -2.11 -26.53
N THR A 113 -9.46 -3.23 -25.81
CA THR A 113 -10.33 -4.42 -25.98
C THR A 113 -11.78 -4.16 -25.57
N ALA A 114 -12.03 -3.17 -24.69
CA ALA A 114 -13.39 -2.75 -24.35
C ALA A 114 -14.14 -2.14 -25.55
N PHE A 115 -13.40 -1.68 -26.57
CA PHE A 115 -13.93 -1.08 -27.79
C PHE A 115 -13.77 -2.01 -29.02
N GLY A 116 -13.48 -3.30 -28.78
CA GLY A 116 -13.31 -4.27 -29.87
C GLY A 116 -11.99 -4.13 -30.66
N MET A 117 -11.02 -3.36 -30.13
CA MET A 117 -9.69 -3.19 -30.74
C MET A 117 -8.69 -4.18 -30.11
N GLU A 118 -7.55 -4.38 -30.79
CA GLU A 118 -6.47 -5.17 -30.23
C GLU A 118 -5.85 -4.50 -28.99
N ALA A 119 -5.39 -5.31 -28.04
CA ALA A 119 -4.71 -4.82 -26.86
C ALA A 119 -3.42 -4.06 -27.24
N MET A 120 -3.15 -2.97 -26.53
CA MET A 120 -1.92 -2.20 -26.69
C MET A 120 -0.72 -2.97 -26.14
N SER A 121 0.46 -2.82 -26.73
CA SER A 121 1.70 -3.34 -26.16
C SER A 121 1.88 -2.86 -24.71
N LEU A 122 2.15 -3.79 -23.79
CA LEU A 122 2.29 -3.50 -22.37
C LEU A 122 3.36 -2.43 -22.09
N LYS A 123 4.51 -2.49 -22.79
CA LYS A 123 5.57 -1.47 -22.64
C LYS A 123 5.12 -0.08 -23.13
N THR A 124 4.37 -0.02 -24.22
CA THR A 124 3.80 1.23 -24.71
C THR A 124 2.82 1.83 -23.72
N ALA A 125 1.94 1.00 -23.16
CA ALA A 125 0.98 1.40 -22.15
C ALA A 125 1.67 1.92 -20.86
N ILE A 126 2.74 1.27 -20.42
CA ILE A 126 3.59 1.70 -19.28
C ILE A 126 4.16 3.10 -19.52
N ILE A 127 4.72 3.34 -20.72
CA ILE A 127 5.30 4.66 -21.07
C ILE A 127 4.19 5.72 -21.09
N ILE A 128 3.07 5.46 -21.75
CA ILE A 128 1.95 6.41 -21.86
C ILE A 128 1.40 6.74 -20.44
N PHE A 129 1.16 5.72 -19.62
CA PHE A 129 0.68 5.90 -18.24
C PHE A 129 1.64 6.80 -17.45
N THR A 130 2.95 6.50 -17.51
CA THR A 130 3.96 7.25 -16.75
C THR A 130 4.09 8.69 -17.25
N VAL A 131 4.14 8.92 -18.54
CA VAL A 131 4.30 10.26 -19.11
C VAL A 131 3.07 11.13 -18.87
N VAL A 132 1.87 10.59 -19.13
CA VAL A 132 0.62 11.34 -18.96
C VAL A 132 0.40 11.71 -17.50
N LEU A 133 0.44 10.74 -16.57
CA LEU A 133 0.21 11.03 -15.17
C LEU A 133 1.39 11.72 -14.50
N GLY A 134 2.62 11.40 -14.91
CA GLY A 134 3.83 12.05 -14.42
C GLY A 134 3.87 13.54 -14.75
N SER A 135 3.30 13.97 -15.88
CA SER A 135 3.20 15.39 -16.23
C SER A 135 2.45 16.21 -15.18
N PHE A 136 1.38 15.67 -14.58
CA PHE A 136 0.66 16.35 -13.49
C PHE A 136 1.53 16.51 -12.24
N VAL A 137 2.34 15.50 -11.89
CA VAL A 137 3.26 15.58 -10.76
C VAL A 137 4.34 16.64 -11.00
N VAL A 138 4.90 16.69 -12.21
CA VAL A 138 5.93 17.67 -12.58
C VAL A 138 5.36 19.10 -12.59
N VAL A 139 4.11 19.32 -12.96
CA VAL A 139 3.47 20.65 -12.90
C VAL A 139 3.35 21.13 -11.45
N GLY A 140 3.14 20.24 -10.49
CA GLY A 140 3.25 20.51 -9.05
C GLY A 140 1.99 20.19 -8.25
N THR A 141 2.12 20.39 -6.93
CA THR A 141 1.18 20.02 -5.87
C THR A 141 -0.26 20.48 -6.13
N LYS A 142 -0.45 21.71 -6.61
CA LYS A 142 -1.81 22.26 -6.82
C LYS A 142 -2.60 21.51 -7.89
N GLY A 143 -1.94 21.08 -8.97
CA GLY A 143 -2.57 20.31 -10.05
C GLY A 143 -2.91 18.89 -9.57
N VAL A 144 -2.00 18.26 -8.85
CA VAL A 144 -2.20 16.91 -8.28
C VAL A 144 -3.33 16.92 -7.25
N ASP A 145 -3.37 17.89 -6.33
CA ASP A 145 -4.37 17.94 -5.26
C ASP A 145 -5.81 18.05 -5.80
N GLY A 146 -6.05 18.97 -6.73
CA GLY A 146 -7.38 19.13 -7.34
C GLY A 146 -7.85 17.87 -8.08
N LEU A 147 -6.97 17.28 -8.89
CA LEU A 147 -7.27 16.06 -9.62
C LEU A 147 -7.52 14.88 -8.67
N THR A 148 -6.64 14.69 -7.68
CA THR A 148 -6.73 13.57 -6.73
C THR A 148 -8.02 13.61 -5.91
N ARG A 149 -8.52 14.78 -5.52
CA ARG A 149 -9.79 14.92 -4.79
C ARG A 149 -10.97 14.42 -5.61
N VAL A 150 -11.05 14.81 -6.87
CA VAL A 150 -12.13 14.37 -7.78
C VAL A 150 -12.05 12.87 -8.02
N LEU A 151 -10.84 12.37 -8.35
CA LEU A 151 -10.62 10.95 -8.58
C LEU A 151 -10.86 10.10 -7.33
N PHE A 152 -10.58 10.63 -6.14
CA PHE A 152 -10.83 9.94 -4.87
C PHE A 152 -12.33 9.71 -4.64
N ILE A 153 -13.16 10.73 -4.89
CA ILE A 153 -14.62 10.58 -4.81
C ILE A 153 -15.10 9.57 -5.86
N GLY A 154 -14.61 9.69 -7.11
CA GLY A 154 -14.91 8.74 -8.17
C GLY A 154 -14.53 7.30 -7.81
N LYS A 155 -13.37 7.10 -7.18
CA LYS A 155 -12.91 5.80 -6.68
C LYS A 155 -13.89 5.22 -5.65
N LEU A 156 -14.34 6.01 -4.67
CA LEU A 156 -15.29 5.54 -3.65
C LEU A 156 -16.63 5.16 -4.26
N VAL A 157 -17.14 5.96 -5.20
CA VAL A 157 -18.38 5.66 -5.93
C VAL A 157 -18.23 4.38 -6.76
N ALA A 158 -17.12 4.25 -7.52
CA ALA A 158 -16.85 3.07 -8.32
C ALA A 158 -16.70 1.82 -7.44
N PHE A 159 -16.03 1.92 -6.28
CA PHE A 159 -15.92 0.84 -5.32
C PHE A 159 -17.28 0.38 -4.79
N ALA A 160 -18.09 1.33 -4.33
CA ALA A 160 -19.45 1.04 -3.87
C ALA A 160 -20.29 0.36 -4.98
N PHE A 161 -20.14 0.81 -6.23
CA PHE A 161 -20.85 0.24 -7.36
C PHE A 161 -20.37 -1.18 -7.71
N VAL A 162 -19.04 -1.43 -7.68
CA VAL A 162 -18.48 -2.80 -7.84
C VAL A 162 -19.06 -3.73 -6.77
N LEU A 163 -19.06 -3.31 -5.51
CA LEU A 163 -19.61 -4.10 -4.41
C LEU A 163 -21.11 -4.37 -4.59
N PHE A 164 -21.87 -3.34 -4.96
CA PHE A 164 -23.29 -3.48 -5.25
C PHE A 164 -23.59 -4.54 -6.33
N MET A 165 -22.74 -4.61 -7.35
CA MET A 165 -22.88 -5.62 -8.43
C MET A 165 -22.39 -7.03 -8.02
N MET A 166 -21.33 -7.11 -7.23
CA MET A 166 -20.68 -8.38 -6.88
C MET A 166 -21.36 -9.09 -5.71
N LEU A 167 -21.68 -8.36 -4.62
CA LEU A 167 -22.20 -8.97 -3.38
C LEU A 167 -23.45 -9.86 -3.57
N PRO A 168 -24.43 -9.52 -4.43
CA PRO A 168 -25.59 -10.39 -4.69
C PRO A 168 -25.23 -11.72 -5.39
N LYS A 169 -24.04 -11.83 -5.98
CA LYS A 169 -23.56 -13.01 -6.71
C LYS A 169 -22.60 -13.87 -5.88
N VAL A 170 -22.39 -13.54 -4.61
CA VAL A 170 -21.54 -14.30 -3.71
C VAL A 170 -22.12 -15.70 -3.51
N ALA A 171 -21.33 -16.72 -3.83
CA ALA A 171 -21.61 -18.12 -3.55
C ALA A 171 -20.89 -18.56 -2.27
N ILE A 172 -21.62 -19.13 -1.33
CA ILE A 172 -21.07 -19.59 -0.04
C ILE A 172 -20.01 -20.67 -0.25
N ASP A 173 -20.22 -21.56 -1.23
CA ASP A 173 -19.27 -22.64 -1.54
C ASP A 173 -17.88 -22.09 -1.91
N ASN A 174 -17.82 -20.97 -2.63
CA ASN A 174 -16.55 -20.33 -2.97
C ASN A 174 -15.82 -19.79 -1.70
N LEU A 175 -16.57 -19.32 -0.71
CA LEU A 175 -16.01 -18.83 0.55
C LEU A 175 -15.49 -19.94 1.45
N MET A 176 -15.99 -21.16 1.27
CA MET A 176 -15.58 -22.34 2.04
C MET A 176 -14.36 -23.06 1.44
N ALA A 177 -13.82 -22.55 0.32
CA ALA A 177 -12.64 -23.12 -0.32
C ALA A 177 -11.44 -23.09 0.63
N LEU A 178 -10.76 -24.24 0.77
CA LEU A 178 -9.53 -24.37 1.53
C LEU A 178 -8.32 -23.92 0.69
N PRO A 179 -7.19 -23.60 1.32
CA PRO A 179 -5.97 -23.27 0.59
C PRO A 179 -5.54 -24.42 -0.35
N LEU A 180 -5.15 -24.07 -1.56
CA LEU A 180 -4.48 -25.00 -2.48
C LEU A 180 -3.09 -25.37 -1.94
N ASP A 181 -2.41 -24.41 -1.31
CA ASP A 181 -1.19 -24.57 -0.55
C ASP A 181 -1.18 -23.55 0.59
N TYR A 182 -0.92 -24.02 1.83
CA TYR A 182 -0.84 -23.16 3.01
C TYR A 182 0.34 -22.18 2.94
N ALA A 183 1.36 -22.47 2.14
CA ALA A 183 2.49 -21.57 1.93
C ALA A 183 2.09 -20.26 1.24
N PHE A 184 0.96 -20.24 0.48
CA PHE A 184 0.43 -18.99 -0.09
C PHE A 184 0.07 -17.95 0.98
N VAL A 185 -0.37 -18.38 2.17
CA VAL A 185 -0.69 -17.45 3.27
C VAL A 185 0.56 -16.68 3.71
N VAL A 186 1.71 -17.38 3.76
CA VAL A 186 3.00 -16.76 4.09
C VAL A 186 3.47 -15.86 2.94
N SER A 187 3.41 -16.37 1.70
CA SER A 187 3.85 -15.63 0.52
C SER A 187 3.07 -14.31 0.27
N ALA A 188 1.79 -14.26 0.65
CA ALA A 188 0.95 -13.08 0.51
C ALA A 188 1.24 -12.00 1.57
N ALA A 189 1.87 -12.35 2.70
CA ALA A 189 2.01 -11.46 3.85
C ALA A 189 2.68 -10.11 3.53
N PRO A 190 3.77 -9.99 2.74
CA PRO A 190 4.39 -8.70 2.43
C PRO A 190 3.44 -7.74 1.71
N ILE A 191 2.62 -8.26 0.78
CA ILE A 191 1.68 -7.48 -0.03
C ILE A 191 0.50 -7.01 0.83
N PHE A 192 -0.07 -7.90 1.64
CA PHE A 192 -1.12 -7.54 2.60
C PHE A 192 -0.62 -6.52 3.63
N PHE A 193 0.62 -6.70 4.11
CA PHE A 193 1.25 -5.76 5.04
C PHE A 193 1.39 -4.36 4.44
N THR A 194 1.88 -4.25 3.19
CA THR A 194 2.03 -2.98 2.48
C THR A 194 0.71 -2.24 2.31
N SER A 195 -0.38 -2.97 2.16
CA SER A 195 -1.71 -2.39 1.94
C SER A 195 -2.26 -1.61 3.14
N PHE A 196 -1.66 -1.75 4.31
CA PHE A 196 -1.97 -0.96 5.52
C PHE A 196 -0.92 0.12 5.84
N GLY A 197 -0.06 0.49 4.91
CA GLY A 197 1.06 1.41 5.11
C GLY A 197 0.65 2.88 5.31
N PHE A 198 0.14 3.25 6.48
CA PHE A 198 -0.25 4.63 6.83
C PHE A 198 0.84 5.42 7.60
N HIS A 199 1.94 4.78 7.97
CA HIS A 199 2.95 5.34 8.87
C HIS A 199 3.68 6.57 8.33
N VAL A 200 3.67 6.76 7.03
CA VAL A 200 4.30 7.91 6.35
C VAL A 200 3.66 9.26 6.74
N ILE A 201 2.42 9.26 7.24
CA ILE A 201 1.69 10.47 7.62
C ILE A 201 1.65 10.74 9.13
N MET A 202 2.38 9.97 9.95
CA MET A 202 2.29 10.07 11.41
C MET A 202 2.67 11.45 11.93
N ALA A 203 3.72 12.09 11.40
CA ALA A 203 4.11 13.46 11.74
C ALA A 203 2.97 14.46 11.48
N SER A 204 2.38 14.41 10.30
CA SER A 204 1.28 15.30 9.90
C SER A 204 0.05 15.12 10.79
N VAL A 205 -0.28 13.87 11.13
CA VAL A 205 -1.42 13.57 12.03
C VAL A 205 -1.14 14.05 13.44
N ASN A 206 0.07 13.84 13.96
CA ASN A 206 0.46 14.32 15.28
C ASN A 206 0.35 15.85 15.37
N SER A 207 0.92 16.56 14.39
CA SER A 207 0.87 18.02 14.29
C SER A 207 -0.56 18.54 14.20
N TYR A 208 -1.39 17.95 13.34
CA TYR A 208 -2.81 18.33 13.19
C TYR A 208 -3.63 18.16 14.48
N LEU A 209 -3.30 17.13 15.29
CA LEU A 209 -3.93 16.84 16.58
C LEU A 209 -3.34 17.63 17.75
N GLY A 210 -2.28 18.46 17.51
CA GLY A 210 -1.61 19.25 18.54
C GLY A 210 -0.91 18.39 19.61
N GLY A 211 -0.39 17.21 19.24
CA GLY A 211 0.35 16.32 20.15
C GLY A 211 -0.54 15.57 21.15
N SER A 212 -1.87 15.60 21.01
CA SER A 212 -2.79 14.93 21.96
C SER A 212 -2.72 13.41 21.79
N VAL A 213 -2.11 12.72 22.75
CA VAL A 213 -1.95 11.26 22.81
C VAL A 213 -3.29 10.54 22.63
N GLU A 214 -4.33 10.96 23.38
CA GLU A 214 -5.64 10.30 23.32
C GLU A 214 -6.29 10.43 21.94
N LYS A 215 -6.26 11.64 21.35
CA LYS A 215 -6.84 11.87 20.02
C LYS A 215 -6.06 11.12 18.96
N PHE A 216 -4.73 11.04 19.08
CA PHE A 216 -3.87 10.35 18.14
C PHE A 216 -4.15 8.83 18.15
N ARG A 217 -4.23 8.22 19.34
CA ARG A 217 -4.63 6.81 19.51
C ARG A 217 -5.99 6.52 18.86
N ARG A 218 -7.00 7.33 19.17
CA ARG A 218 -8.35 7.18 18.61
C ARG A 218 -8.35 7.33 17.09
N ALA A 219 -7.59 8.28 16.55
CA ALA A 219 -7.47 8.49 15.12
C ALA A 219 -6.85 7.28 14.41
N ILE A 220 -5.82 6.65 14.99
CA ILE A 220 -5.21 5.44 14.44
C ILE A 220 -6.21 4.27 14.46
N LEU A 221 -6.86 4.02 15.58
CA LEU A 221 -7.81 2.91 15.71
C LEU A 221 -8.98 3.03 14.72
N ILE A 222 -9.63 4.19 14.68
CA ILE A 222 -10.76 4.43 13.78
C ILE A 222 -10.28 4.47 12.32
N GLY A 223 -9.17 5.19 12.05
CA GLY A 223 -8.65 5.40 10.71
C GLY A 223 -8.16 4.12 10.03
N THR A 224 -7.69 3.14 10.80
CA THR A 224 -7.26 1.84 10.27
C THR A 224 -8.38 0.81 10.22
N ALA A 225 -9.41 0.94 11.07
CA ALA A 225 -10.59 0.06 11.02
C ALA A 225 -11.42 0.27 9.74
N ILE A 226 -11.46 1.49 9.21
CA ILE A 226 -12.17 1.79 7.95
C ILE A 226 -11.59 1.01 6.77
N PRO A 227 -10.27 1.07 6.45
CA PRO A 227 -9.69 0.26 5.40
C PRO A 227 -9.79 -1.25 5.68
N LEU A 228 -9.67 -1.70 6.93
CA LEU A 228 -9.90 -3.11 7.27
C LEU A 228 -11.31 -3.56 6.83
N ALA A 229 -12.34 -2.80 7.19
CA ALA A 229 -13.72 -3.11 6.79
C ALA A 229 -13.87 -3.12 5.26
N ALA A 230 -13.31 -2.11 4.56
CA ALA A 230 -13.33 -2.04 3.10
C ALA A 230 -12.63 -3.26 2.46
N TYR A 231 -11.48 -3.66 2.99
CA TYR A 231 -10.73 -4.82 2.48
C TYR A 231 -11.43 -6.14 2.75
N LEU A 232 -12.07 -6.31 3.93
CA LEU A 232 -12.86 -7.50 4.23
C LEU A 232 -14.03 -7.66 3.26
N VAL A 233 -14.76 -6.56 2.98
CA VAL A 233 -15.88 -6.59 2.03
C VAL A 233 -15.39 -6.82 0.60
N TRP A 234 -14.25 -6.24 0.23
CA TRP A 234 -13.62 -6.47 -1.07
C TRP A 234 -13.21 -7.93 -1.27
N GLN A 235 -12.57 -8.54 -0.27
CA GLN A 235 -12.19 -9.95 -0.30
C GLN A 235 -13.42 -10.86 -0.29
N LEU A 236 -14.46 -10.53 0.49
CA LEU A 236 -15.73 -11.25 0.46
C LEU A 236 -16.34 -11.25 -0.94
N ALA A 237 -16.38 -10.08 -1.60
CA ALA A 237 -16.92 -9.97 -2.95
C ALA A 237 -16.11 -10.75 -3.98
N THR A 238 -14.79 -10.63 -3.96
CA THR A 238 -13.92 -11.29 -4.94
C THR A 238 -13.86 -12.81 -4.73
N HIS A 239 -13.59 -13.29 -3.52
CA HIS A 239 -13.58 -14.73 -3.24
C HIS A 239 -14.96 -15.38 -3.38
N GLY A 240 -16.03 -14.65 -3.04
CA GLY A 240 -17.38 -15.19 -3.14
C GLY A 240 -17.90 -15.30 -4.57
N VAL A 241 -17.44 -14.41 -5.46
CA VAL A 241 -17.88 -14.40 -6.87
C VAL A 241 -16.94 -15.21 -7.77
N LEU A 242 -15.62 -15.12 -7.53
CA LEU A 242 -14.61 -15.77 -8.36
C LEU A 242 -14.27 -17.14 -7.77
N SER A 243 -14.67 -18.23 -8.47
CA SER A 243 -14.32 -19.58 -8.05
C SER A 243 -12.78 -19.74 -8.00
N GLN A 244 -12.27 -20.35 -6.95
CA GLN A 244 -10.83 -20.43 -6.69
C GLN A 244 -10.05 -21.05 -7.86
N SER A 245 -10.53 -22.19 -8.38
CA SER A 245 -9.85 -22.93 -9.44
C SER A 245 -9.78 -22.16 -10.76
N GLU A 246 -10.87 -21.52 -11.16
CA GLU A 246 -10.92 -20.73 -12.40
C GLU A 246 -10.11 -19.45 -12.27
N PHE A 247 -10.20 -18.79 -11.11
CA PHE A 247 -9.48 -17.56 -10.87
C PHE A 247 -7.96 -17.80 -10.90
N VAL A 248 -7.48 -18.84 -10.20
CA VAL A 248 -6.05 -19.21 -10.24
C VAL A 248 -5.61 -19.56 -11.66
N ARG A 249 -6.42 -20.32 -12.42
CA ARG A 249 -6.12 -20.63 -13.83
C ARG A 249 -5.96 -19.38 -14.69
N ILE A 250 -6.84 -18.40 -14.52
CA ILE A 250 -6.77 -17.13 -15.28
C ILE A 250 -5.54 -16.33 -14.86
N LEU A 251 -5.22 -16.26 -13.57
CA LEU A 251 -4.06 -15.55 -13.08
C LEU A 251 -2.73 -16.20 -13.48
N GLN A 252 -2.69 -17.52 -13.68
CA GLN A 252 -1.51 -18.19 -14.23
C GLN A 252 -1.24 -17.78 -15.68
N ALA A 253 -2.27 -17.43 -16.45
CA ALA A 253 -2.14 -16.93 -17.82
C ALA A 253 -1.87 -15.42 -17.88
N ASP A 254 -2.43 -14.64 -16.93
CA ASP A 254 -2.27 -13.19 -16.84
C ASP A 254 -2.19 -12.76 -15.34
N PRO A 255 -0.98 -12.71 -14.75
CA PRO A 255 -0.80 -12.36 -13.33
C PRO A 255 -0.93 -10.85 -13.05
N THR A 256 -1.37 -10.07 -14.02
CA THR A 256 -1.49 -8.62 -13.92
C THR A 256 -2.87 -8.18 -13.40
N LEU A 257 -3.04 -6.86 -13.17
CA LEU A 257 -4.36 -6.31 -12.85
C LEU A 257 -5.37 -6.49 -13.98
N ASN A 258 -4.93 -6.60 -15.22
CA ASN A 258 -5.81 -6.92 -16.33
C ASN A 258 -6.36 -8.36 -16.21
N GLY A 259 -5.58 -9.30 -15.65
CA GLY A 259 -6.03 -10.65 -15.30
C GLY A 259 -7.20 -10.66 -14.32
N LEU A 260 -7.21 -9.77 -13.31
CA LEU A 260 -8.36 -9.61 -12.42
C LEU A 260 -9.62 -9.15 -13.16
N VAL A 261 -9.49 -8.22 -14.10
CA VAL A 261 -10.59 -7.75 -14.94
C VAL A 261 -11.12 -8.90 -15.83
N ASN A 262 -10.21 -9.64 -16.46
CA ASN A 262 -10.53 -10.78 -17.32
C ASN A 262 -11.23 -11.89 -16.52
N ALA A 263 -10.69 -12.23 -15.34
CA ALA A 263 -11.32 -13.22 -14.45
C ALA A 263 -12.74 -12.80 -14.05
N THR A 264 -12.93 -11.54 -13.69
CA THR A 264 -14.27 -11.03 -13.36
C THR A 264 -15.21 -11.15 -14.55
N ARG A 265 -14.76 -10.81 -15.76
CA ARG A 265 -15.56 -10.90 -16.99
C ARG A 265 -15.91 -12.36 -17.34
N GLU A 266 -14.92 -13.25 -17.33
CA GLU A 266 -15.10 -14.66 -17.74
C GLU A 266 -15.97 -15.43 -16.75
N ILE A 267 -15.64 -15.38 -15.46
CA ILE A 267 -16.34 -16.16 -14.42
C ILE A 267 -17.77 -15.66 -14.22
N THR A 268 -18.02 -14.35 -14.32
CA THR A 268 -19.39 -13.81 -14.17
C THR A 268 -20.20 -13.82 -15.45
N GLY A 269 -19.59 -14.11 -16.60
CA GLY A 269 -20.21 -13.99 -17.93
C GLY A 269 -20.64 -12.57 -18.30
N SER A 270 -20.11 -11.54 -17.61
CA SER A 270 -20.53 -10.16 -17.75
C SER A 270 -19.38 -9.25 -18.17
N HIS A 271 -19.37 -8.83 -19.44
CA HIS A 271 -18.42 -7.86 -19.95
C HIS A 271 -18.49 -6.54 -19.16
N PHE A 272 -19.73 -6.07 -18.86
CA PHE A 272 -19.95 -4.83 -18.11
C PHE A 272 -19.34 -4.89 -16.71
N MET A 273 -19.43 -6.01 -15.99
CA MET A 273 -18.84 -6.16 -14.66
C MET A 273 -17.30 -6.07 -14.73
N GLY A 274 -16.68 -6.68 -15.73
CA GLY A 274 -15.24 -6.55 -15.96
C GLY A 274 -14.82 -5.10 -16.14
N GLU A 275 -15.56 -4.31 -16.94
CA GLU A 275 -15.24 -2.91 -17.17
C GLU A 275 -15.46 -2.02 -15.92
N VAL A 276 -16.46 -2.32 -15.10
CA VAL A 276 -16.65 -1.63 -13.81
C VAL A 276 -15.48 -1.88 -12.87
N VAL A 277 -14.98 -3.12 -12.79
CA VAL A 277 -13.76 -3.45 -12.03
C VAL A 277 -12.54 -2.73 -12.62
N ARG A 278 -12.42 -2.65 -13.94
CA ARG A 278 -11.35 -1.89 -14.62
C ARG A 278 -11.36 -0.42 -14.22
N VAL A 279 -12.53 0.23 -14.27
CA VAL A 279 -12.68 1.66 -13.90
C VAL A 279 -12.30 1.88 -12.44
N PHE A 280 -12.82 1.06 -11.53
CA PHE A 280 -12.48 1.13 -10.11
C PHE A 280 -10.95 0.97 -9.90
N SER A 281 -10.37 -0.07 -10.49
CA SER A 281 -8.94 -0.36 -10.37
C SER A 281 -8.07 0.77 -10.93
N SER A 282 -8.47 1.34 -12.07
CA SER A 282 -7.77 2.48 -12.68
C SER A 282 -7.80 3.71 -11.77
N LEU A 283 -8.97 4.07 -11.21
CA LEU A 283 -9.10 5.21 -10.29
C LEU A 283 -8.28 5.01 -9.01
N ALA A 284 -8.32 3.79 -8.44
CA ALA A 284 -7.55 3.46 -7.26
C ALA A 284 -6.05 3.58 -7.51
N LEU A 285 -5.59 3.12 -8.66
CA LEU A 285 -4.18 3.09 -9.02
C LEU A 285 -3.66 4.49 -9.39
N ILE A 286 -4.42 5.27 -10.17
CA ILE A 286 -4.07 6.64 -10.53
C ILE A 286 -3.94 7.52 -9.28
N THR A 287 -4.90 7.45 -8.35
CA THR A 287 -4.83 8.23 -7.10
C THR A 287 -3.62 7.87 -6.26
N SER A 288 -3.29 6.58 -6.17
CA SER A 288 -2.12 6.08 -5.43
C SER A 288 -0.80 6.48 -6.10
N PHE A 289 -0.72 6.35 -7.43
CA PHE A 289 0.45 6.77 -8.20
C PHE A 289 0.74 8.26 -8.03
N LEU A 290 -0.27 9.12 -8.19
CA LEU A 290 -0.09 10.58 -8.04
C LEU A 290 0.39 10.94 -6.64
N GLY A 291 -0.18 10.35 -5.59
CA GLY A 291 0.22 10.60 -4.21
C GLY A 291 1.64 10.14 -3.90
N VAL A 292 2.00 8.92 -4.30
CA VAL A 292 3.33 8.36 -4.05
C VAL A 292 4.40 9.09 -4.85
N MET A 293 4.15 9.36 -6.15
CA MET A 293 5.11 10.09 -6.99
C MET A 293 5.33 11.53 -6.54
N LEU A 294 4.29 12.19 -6.03
CA LEU A 294 4.45 13.50 -5.40
C LEU A 294 5.37 13.41 -4.17
N GLY A 295 5.16 12.39 -3.33
CA GLY A 295 6.03 12.13 -2.17
C GLY A 295 7.49 11.87 -2.55
N VAL A 296 7.74 11.10 -3.63
CA VAL A 296 9.10 10.90 -4.18
C VAL A 296 9.69 12.23 -4.63
N PHE A 297 8.92 13.01 -5.40
CA PHE A 297 9.39 14.26 -6.00
C PHE A 297 9.74 15.30 -4.92
N GLU A 298 8.89 15.47 -3.92
CA GLU A 298 9.12 16.39 -2.79
C GLU A 298 10.27 15.89 -1.89
N GLY A 299 10.28 14.60 -1.55
CA GLY A 299 11.34 14.01 -0.72
C GLY A 299 12.72 14.10 -1.36
N LEU A 300 12.82 13.88 -2.68
CA LEU A 300 14.06 14.11 -3.42
C LEU A 300 14.42 15.59 -3.47
N GLY A 301 13.44 16.48 -3.64
CA GLY A 301 13.68 17.93 -3.63
C GLY A 301 14.30 18.40 -2.33
N ASP A 302 13.80 17.93 -1.20
CA ASP A 302 14.34 18.25 0.13
C ASP A 302 15.72 17.61 0.36
N LEU A 303 15.91 16.39 -0.09
CA LEU A 303 17.20 15.70 -0.01
C LEU A 303 18.27 16.44 -0.83
N PHE A 304 17.96 16.81 -2.07
CA PHE A 304 18.89 17.52 -2.96
C PHE A 304 19.25 18.89 -2.45
N LYS A 305 18.28 19.66 -1.90
CA LYS A 305 18.55 20.93 -1.22
C LYS A 305 19.52 20.75 -0.06
N ARG A 306 19.28 19.74 0.78
CA ARG A 306 20.08 19.49 1.97
C ARG A 306 21.55 19.18 1.65
N TYR A 307 21.77 18.41 0.60
CA TYR A 307 23.13 18.02 0.16
C TYR A 307 23.71 18.93 -0.93
N HIS A 308 23.09 20.10 -1.16
CA HIS A 308 23.52 21.06 -2.17
C HIS A 308 23.66 20.47 -3.60
N LEU A 309 22.84 19.47 -3.91
CA LEU A 309 22.76 18.87 -5.25
C LEU A 309 21.90 19.72 -6.20
N PRO A 310 22.06 19.57 -7.53
CA PRO A 310 21.21 20.27 -8.50
C PRO A 310 19.73 19.97 -8.26
N ASN A 311 18.95 21.01 -7.88
CA ASN A 311 17.54 20.88 -7.48
C ASN A 311 16.61 21.59 -8.49
N ASN A 312 16.90 21.47 -9.79
CA ASN A 312 15.97 21.94 -10.82
C ASN A 312 14.92 20.87 -11.16
N ARG A 313 13.79 21.29 -11.69
CA ARG A 313 12.67 20.37 -12.00
C ARG A 313 13.05 19.26 -12.96
N PHE A 314 13.92 19.50 -13.90
CA PHE A 314 14.35 18.51 -14.89
C PHE A 314 15.13 17.36 -14.21
N VAL A 315 16.11 17.70 -13.37
CA VAL A 315 16.90 16.72 -12.61
C VAL A 315 16.02 15.92 -11.66
N LEU A 316 15.11 16.60 -10.94
CA LEU A 316 14.16 15.93 -10.05
C LEU A 316 13.21 15.01 -10.81
N THR A 317 12.76 15.40 -12.00
CA THR A 317 11.91 14.54 -12.83
C THR A 317 12.65 13.26 -13.25
N ILE A 318 13.88 13.37 -13.71
CA ILE A 318 14.69 12.21 -14.07
C ILE A 318 14.92 11.33 -12.83
N ALA A 319 15.34 11.92 -11.71
CA ALA A 319 15.60 11.17 -10.48
C ALA A 319 14.35 10.47 -9.96
N ALA A 320 13.18 11.10 -10.01
CA ALA A 320 11.93 10.53 -9.52
C ALA A 320 11.37 9.43 -10.42
N PHE A 321 11.36 9.63 -11.73
CA PHE A 321 10.62 8.76 -12.66
C PHE A 321 11.48 7.68 -13.31
N LEU A 322 12.78 7.95 -13.54
CA LEU A 322 13.64 7.00 -14.28
C LEU A 322 13.80 5.65 -13.55
N PRO A 323 14.10 5.58 -12.24
CA PRO A 323 14.30 4.28 -11.59
C PRO A 323 13.05 3.38 -11.64
N PRO A 324 11.84 3.84 -11.25
CA PRO A 324 10.66 2.98 -11.28
C PRO A 324 10.18 2.67 -12.71
N LEU A 325 10.40 3.58 -13.68
CA LEU A 325 10.09 3.33 -15.09
C LEU A 325 11.01 2.27 -15.69
N VAL A 326 12.32 2.33 -15.39
CA VAL A 326 13.28 1.31 -15.82
C VAL A 326 12.86 -0.06 -15.30
N PHE A 327 12.55 -0.17 -14.00
CA PHE A 327 12.03 -1.43 -13.46
C PHE A 327 10.79 -1.91 -14.24
N ALA A 328 9.80 -1.04 -14.45
CA ALA A 328 8.56 -1.40 -15.11
C ALA A 328 8.77 -1.83 -16.59
N LEU A 329 9.76 -1.28 -17.30
CA LEU A 329 10.07 -1.67 -18.68
C LEU A 329 10.82 -3.00 -18.76
N PHE A 330 11.65 -3.33 -17.77
CA PHE A 330 12.34 -4.62 -17.69
C PHE A 330 11.45 -5.74 -17.14
N TYR A 331 10.52 -5.40 -16.22
CA TYR A 331 9.57 -6.31 -15.59
C TYR A 331 8.14 -5.80 -15.77
N PRO A 332 7.56 -5.84 -16.99
CA PRO A 332 6.26 -5.23 -17.28
C PRO A 332 5.10 -5.86 -16.48
N GLU A 333 5.20 -7.15 -16.14
CA GLU A 333 4.23 -7.89 -15.33
C GLU A 333 4.56 -7.87 -13.83
N GLY A 334 5.56 -7.08 -13.43
CA GLY A 334 6.14 -7.04 -12.08
C GLY A 334 5.31 -6.33 -11.02
N PHE A 335 4.00 -6.16 -11.18
CA PHE A 335 3.13 -5.48 -10.22
C PHE A 335 3.19 -6.12 -8.83
N ILE A 336 2.95 -7.43 -8.76
CA ILE A 336 2.99 -8.21 -7.52
C ILE A 336 4.40 -8.26 -6.94
N THR A 337 5.41 -8.47 -7.80
CA THR A 337 6.82 -8.51 -7.39
C THR A 337 7.26 -7.17 -6.77
N ALA A 338 6.95 -6.05 -7.40
CA ALA A 338 7.28 -4.73 -6.87
C ALA A 338 6.58 -4.45 -5.53
N LEU A 339 5.30 -4.85 -5.38
CA LEU A 339 4.57 -4.75 -4.11
C LEU A 339 5.15 -5.66 -3.02
N SER A 340 5.64 -6.85 -3.38
CA SER A 340 6.30 -7.76 -2.43
C SER A 340 7.58 -7.13 -1.87
N TYR A 341 8.43 -6.54 -2.71
CA TYR A 341 9.62 -5.79 -2.26
C TYR A 341 9.25 -4.49 -1.53
N ALA A 342 8.16 -3.82 -1.92
CA ALA A 342 7.62 -2.70 -1.13
C ALA A 342 7.21 -3.17 0.27
N GLY A 343 6.67 -4.38 0.41
CA GLY A 343 6.34 -5.02 1.68
C GLY A 343 7.53 -5.22 2.60
N LEU A 344 8.66 -5.64 2.05
CA LEU A 344 9.92 -5.73 2.79
C LEU A 344 10.33 -4.37 3.39
N LEU A 345 10.31 -3.33 2.56
CA LEU A 345 10.69 -1.97 2.98
C LEU A 345 9.66 -1.36 3.93
N CYS A 346 8.37 -1.65 3.71
CA CYS A 346 7.30 -1.28 4.59
C CYS A 346 7.45 -1.97 5.97
N ALA A 347 7.84 -3.24 6.02
CA ALA A 347 8.11 -3.94 7.28
C ALA A 347 9.26 -3.29 8.05
N PHE A 348 10.30 -2.84 7.37
CA PHE A 348 11.36 -2.08 8.03
C PHE A 348 10.85 -0.73 8.55
N TYR A 349 10.29 0.11 7.67
CA TYR A 349 9.89 1.48 8.00
C TYR A 349 8.68 1.56 8.94
N CYS A 350 7.67 0.71 8.72
CA CYS A 350 6.43 0.76 9.48
C CYS A 350 6.41 -0.15 10.71
N LEU A 351 7.37 -1.05 10.90
CA LEU A 351 7.37 -1.97 12.03
C LEU A 351 8.72 -2.00 12.77
N ILE A 352 9.82 -2.34 12.10
CA ILE A 352 11.11 -2.51 12.78
C ILE A 352 11.63 -1.16 13.32
N LEU A 353 11.57 -0.12 12.52
CA LEU A 353 12.03 1.21 12.93
C LEU A 353 11.24 1.75 14.15
N PRO A 354 9.87 1.76 14.16
CA PRO A 354 9.13 2.20 15.34
C PRO A 354 9.34 1.32 16.57
N ILE A 355 9.60 0.01 16.44
CA ILE A 355 9.99 -0.85 17.54
C ILE A 355 11.34 -0.40 18.12
N GLY A 356 12.32 -0.15 17.28
CA GLY A 356 13.62 0.37 17.71
C GLY A 356 13.53 1.72 18.41
N LEU A 357 12.73 2.64 17.85
CA LEU A 357 12.46 3.94 18.44
C LEU A 357 11.78 3.81 19.82
N ALA A 358 10.72 3.02 19.92
CA ALA A 358 10.01 2.79 21.16
C ALA A 358 10.88 2.12 22.22
N TRP A 359 11.74 1.19 21.81
CA TRP A 359 12.71 0.55 22.71
C TRP A 359 13.66 1.57 23.35
N ARG A 360 14.26 2.42 22.51
CA ARG A 360 15.14 3.51 22.98
C ARG A 360 14.39 4.53 23.83
N THR A 361 13.19 4.93 23.39
CA THR A 361 12.31 5.84 24.12
C THR A 361 12.03 5.33 25.54
N ARG A 362 11.75 4.04 25.71
CA ARG A 362 11.48 3.41 27.02
C ARG A 362 12.68 3.37 27.94
N ILE A 363 13.89 3.25 27.37
CA ILE A 363 15.13 3.28 28.15
C ILE A 363 15.44 4.69 28.63
N GLU A 364 15.35 5.67 27.72
CA GLU A 364 15.74 7.06 27.99
C GLU A 364 14.64 7.84 28.77
N ASN A 365 13.37 7.45 28.62
CA ASN A 365 12.22 8.11 29.23
C ASN A 365 11.35 7.10 29.99
N PRO A 366 11.78 6.58 31.15
CA PRO A 366 11.10 5.51 31.89
C PRO A 366 9.73 5.92 32.45
N THR A 367 9.40 7.20 32.51
CA THR A 367 8.20 7.75 33.16
C THR A 367 7.15 8.31 32.20
N LEU A 368 7.19 7.91 30.91
CA LEU A 368 6.19 8.38 29.93
C LEU A 368 4.77 8.06 30.34
N PRO A 369 3.84 9.04 30.23
CA PRO A 369 2.42 8.87 30.59
C PRO A 369 1.71 7.76 29.81
N TYR A 370 2.05 7.58 28.55
CA TYR A 370 1.48 6.55 27.70
C TYR A 370 2.56 5.60 27.19
N ARG A 371 2.31 4.32 27.38
CA ARG A 371 3.08 3.20 26.78
C ARG A 371 2.12 2.18 26.18
N VAL A 372 2.52 1.62 25.05
CA VAL A 372 1.76 0.53 24.41
C VAL A 372 1.87 -0.74 25.27
N ALA A 373 0.74 -1.44 25.42
CA ALA A 373 0.67 -2.67 26.20
C ALA A 373 1.55 -3.79 25.62
N GLY A 374 1.87 -4.80 26.47
CA GLY A 374 2.64 -5.98 26.06
C GLY A 374 4.14 -5.90 26.35
N GLY A 375 4.66 -4.73 26.80
CA GLY A 375 6.03 -4.59 27.26
C GLY A 375 7.07 -4.99 26.22
N ASN A 376 8.22 -5.52 26.67
CA ASN A 376 9.30 -5.97 25.80
C ASN A 376 8.94 -7.25 25.02
N PHE A 377 8.06 -8.10 25.58
CA PHE A 377 7.62 -9.31 24.88
C PHE A 377 6.92 -8.98 23.56
N ALA A 378 5.98 -8.04 23.58
CA ALA A 378 5.27 -7.63 22.36
C ALA A 378 6.22 -6.94 21.34
N LEU A 379 7.21 -6.17 21.80
CA LEU A 379 8.22 -5.58 20.92
C LEU A 379 9.05 -6.65 20.21
N VAL A 380 9.56 -7.65 20.95
CA VAL A 380 10.36 -8.75 20.38
C VAL A 380 9.51 -9.60 19.44
N PHE A 381 8.28 -9.94 19.83
CA PHE A 381 7.37 -10.71 18.99
C PHE A 381 7.07 -9.98 17.66
N ALA A 382 6.74 -8.69 17.73
CA ALA A 382 6.49 -7.87 16.53
C ALA A 382 7.76 -7.72 15.67
N LEU A 383 8.95 -7.59 16.30
CA LEU A 383 10.23 -7.55 15.60
C LEU A 383 10.47 -8.85 14.81
N LEU A 384 10.24 -10.00 15.42
CA LEU A 384 10.41 -11.30 14.75
C LEU A 384 9.47 -11.43 13.55
N ILE A 385 8.20 -11.05 13.68
CA ILE A 385 7.26 -11.05 12.55
C ILE A 385 7.74 -10.09 11.46
N GLY A 386 8.21 -8.89 11.82
CA GLY A 386 8.76 -7.93 10.86
C GLY A 386 9.94 -8.49 10.07
N VAL A 387 10.87 -9.17 10.74
CA VAL A 387 12.01 -9.84 10.09
C VAL A 387 11.52 -10.96 9.16
N VAL A 388 10.54 -11.77 9.59
CA VAL A 388 9.96 -12.82 8.74
C VAL A 388 9.35 -12.19 7.48
N ILE A 389 8.54 -11.14 7.60
CA ILE A 389 7.94 -10.46 6.43
C ILE A 389 9.02 -9.93 5.48
N MET A 390 10.14 -9.41 6.01
CA MET A 390 11.25 -8.93 5.18
C MET A 390 11.96 -10.04 4.39
N VAL A 391 12.00 -11.25 4.92
CA VAL A 391 12.71 -12.38 4.28
C VAL A 391 11.84 -13.08 3.22
N ILE A 392 10.51 -13.01 3.33
CA ILE A 392 9.58 -13.72 2.44
C ILE A 392 9.85 -13.45 0.94
N PRO A 393 10.04 -12.20 0.44
CA PRO A 393 10.30 -11.98 -0.98
C PRO A 393 11.53 -12.72 -1.51
N PHE A 394 12.56 -12.87 -0.69
CA PHE A 394 13.76 -13.64 -1.04
C PHE A 394 13.50 -15.15 -1.05
N LEU A 395 12.70 -15.65 -0.09
CA LEU A 395 12.31 -17.07 -0.06
C LEU A 395 11.46 -17.44 -1.30
N ILE A 396 10.61 -16.54 -1.76
CA ILE A 396 9.87 -16.72 -3.03
C ILE A 396 10.85 -16.73 -4.20
N GLN A 397 11.76 -15.76 -4.27
CA GLN A 397 12.76 -15.68 -5.35
C GLN A 397 13.68 -16.90 -5.42
N TRP A 398 14.02 -17.50 -4.28
CA TRP A 398 14.85 -18.71 -4.21
C TRP A 398 14.06 -20.02 -4.37
N GLY A 399 12.74 -19.94 -4.55
CA GLY A 399 11.89 -21.11 -4.76
C GLY A 399 11.55 -21.91 -3.50
N TYR A 400 11.82 -21.37 -2.29
CA TYR A 400 11.43 -21.99 -1.01
C TYR A 400 9.96 -21.73 -0.67
N LEU A 401 9.36 -20.67 -1.22
CA LEU A 401 7.95 -20.37 -1.10
C LEU A 401 7.36 -20.22 -2.50
N PRO A 402 6.09 -20.60 -2.70
CA PRO A 402 5.42 -20.42 -3.98
C PRO A 402 5.20 -18.94 -4.28
N ALA A 403 5.28 -18.57 -5.56
CA ALA A 403 4.77 -17.28 -6.02
C ALA A 403 3.25 -17.26 -5.92
N VAL A 404 2.66 -16.13 -5.49
CA VAL A 404 1.21 -16.03 -5.22
C VAL A 404 0.35 -15.80 -6.46
N ALA A 405 0.93 -15.39 -7.57
CA ALA A 405 0.26 -15.19 -8.85
C ALA A 405 1.17 -15.66 -9.98
N GLY A 406 1.21 -16.95 -10.21
CA GLY A 406 1.89 -17.56 -11.36
C GLY A 406 3.41 -17.57 -11.33
#